data_94942d40ef7b686907cca754c81258c0
#
_entry.id   94942d40ef7b686907cca754c81258c0
#
_cell.length_a   1.000
_cell.length_b   1.000
_cell.length_c   1.000
_cell.angle_alpha   90.00
_cell.angle_beta   90.00
_cell.angle_gamma   90.00
#
_symmetry.space_group_name_H-M   'P 1'
#
loop_
_entity.id
_entity.type
_entity.pdbx_description
1 polymer ?
#
loop_
_entity_poly.entity_id
_entity_poly.type
_entity_poly.pdbx_seq_one_letter_code
_entity_poly.pdbx_strand_id
1 'polypeptide(L)'
;MQIDIQWIRDNASLAQHCAVWRQLPFVAVDTEFMRVDTFYPIAGLIQIGDGERAFLIDPLEISDWTPFSALLEDPAVVKVLHACGEDLEVFQHLTGSLPTPLFDTQLAAGYLNLGFSMGYSRLVMAVLNIDLPKDATRSDWLQRPLTDLQVQYAAADVIHLAEVYRVLVAQLDARKLSWLLEDGAEQVVNQCREVSPQELYRESKLGWKLSCQQLAVLRELCAWRECQARQRNQARNRVIREHSLWPLARTQPDNLADLAKIEDMHPRTVRQD
;
A
#
# COMPACT_ATOMS: atom_id res chain seq x y z
N MET A 1 17.21 17.43 -15.54
CA MET A 1 17.70 18.00 -14.25
C MET A 1 18.36 16.88 -13.49
N GLN A 2 19.55 17.05 -12.93
CA GLN A 2 20.18 16.03 -12.10
C GLN A 2 19.53 16.10 -10.73
N ILE A 3 18.87 15.02 -10.28
CA ILE A 3 18.24 14.95 -8.96
C ILE A 3 19.35 14.73 -7.93
N ASP A 4 19.34 15.51 -6.84
CA ASP A 4 20.19 15.26 -5.67
C ASP A 4 19.59 14.10 -4.85
N ILE A 5 20.27 12.96 -4.84
CA ILE A 5 19.82 11.73 -4.22
C ILE A 5 20.68 11.42 -3.01
N GLN A 6 20.05 11.25 -1.85
CA GLN A 6 20.72 10.88 -0.61
C GLN A 6 20.20 9.52 -0.11
N TRP A 7 21.14 8.62 0.23
CA TRP A 7 20.82 7.33 0.80
C TRP A 7 20.80 7.38 2.33
N ILE A 8 19.83 6.71 2.92
CA ILE A 8 19.71 6.50 4.35
C ILE A 8 19.72 4.99 4.61
N ARG A 9 20.80 4.51 5.25
CA ARG A 9 21.07 3.08 5.47
C ARG A 9 21.39 2.73 6.90
N ASP A 10 21.17 3.64 7.84
CA ASP A 10 21.40 3.40 9.25
C ASP A 10 20.42 4.20 10.12
N ASN A 11 20.21 3.74 11.34
CA ASN A 11 19.25 4.32 12.27
C ASN A 11 19.60 5.77 12.68
N ALA A 12 20.89 6.08 12.80
CA ALA A 12 21.33 7.42 13.22
C ALA A 12 21.05 8.46 12.12
N SER A 13 21.37 8.11 10.87
CA SER A 13 21.06 8.92 9.70
C SER A 13 19.55 9.11 9.55
N LEU A 14 18.75 8.05 9.71
CA LEU A 14 17.27 8.16 9.68
C LEU A 14 16.75 9.12 10.74
N ALA A 15 17.21 8.98 11.98
CA ALA A 15 16.79 9.84 13.09
C ALA A 15 17.14 11.31 12.83
N GLN A 16 18.35 11.58 12.33
CA GLN A 16 18.79 12.93 12.00
C GLN A 16 17.91 13.55 10.90
N HIS A 17 17.62 12.83 9.82
CA HIS A 17 16.81 13.35 8.72
C HIS A 17 15.34 13.52 9.15
N CYS A 18 14.77 12.59 9.91
CA CYS A 18 13.43 12.75 10.46
C CYS A 18 13.30 14.00 11.32
N ALA A 19 14.29 14.33 12.13
CA ALA A 19 14.30 15.57 12.92
C ALA A 19 14.30 16.83 12.04
N VAL A 20 14.96 16.81 10.88
CA VAL A 20 14.96 17.89 9.90
C VAL A 20 13.61 17.97 9.18
N TRP A 21 13.08 16.85 8.69
CA TRP A 21 11.80 16.82 7.96
C TRP A 21 10.61 17.24 8.82
N ARG A 22 10.67 17.01 10.11
CA ARG A 22 9.66 17.51 11.07
C ARG A 22 9.64 19.04 11.23
N GLN A 23 10.59 19.77 10.66
CA GLN A 23 10.58 21.24 10.58
C GLN A 23 10.01 21.74 9.24
N LEU A 24 9.67 20.86 8.31
CA LEU A 24 9.12 21.23 7.01
C LEU A 24 7.59 21.27 7.08
N PRO A 25 6.93 22.06 6.23
CA PRO A 25 5.48 22.10 6.16
C PRO A 25 4.89 20.81 5.56
N PHE A 26 5.65 20.11 4.74
CA PHE A 26 5.26 18.83 4.13
C PHE A 26 6.48 18.00 3.73
N VAL A 27 6.24 16.72 3.52
CA VAL A 27 7.15 15.79 2.83
C VAL A 27 6.35 14.97 1.82
N ALA A 28 6.91 14.77 0.62
CA ALA A 28 6.40 13.80 -0.33
C ALA A 28 6.91 12.42 0.07
N VAL A 29 6.04 11.42 0.07
CA VAL A 29 6.38 10.05 0.50
C VAL A 29 5.87 9.07 -0.52
N ASP A 30 6.68 8.07 -0.83
CA ASP A 30 6.32 6.95 -1.70
C ASP A 30 6.97 5.68 -1.19
N THR A 31 6.47 4.51 -1.60
CA THR A 31 7.04 3.23 -1.20
C THR A 31 7.15 2.26 -2.38
N GLU A 32 8.23 1.49 -2.38
CA GLU A 32 8.36 0.33 -3.25
C GLU A 32 8.42 -0.94 -2.41
N PHE A 33 7.65 -1.94 -2.76
CA PHE A 33 7.52 -3.15 -1.98
C PHE A 33 7.30 -4.38 -2.86
N MET A 34 7.49 -5.55 -2.27
CA MET A 34 7.21 -6.84 -2.90
C MET A 34 6.05 -7.53 -2.18
N ARG A 35 5.06 -8.00 -2.97
CA ARG A 35 3.94 -8.82 -2.49
C ARG A 35 3.59 -9.85 -3.55
N VAL A 36 4.37 -10.93 -3.61
CA VAL A 36 4.14 -12.03 -4.58
C VAL A 36 3.52 -13.24 -3.88
N ASP A 37 4.19 -13.74 -2.85
CA ASP A 37 3.79 -14.96 -2.14
C ASP A 37 3.44 -14.71 -0.66
N THR A 38 3.61 -13.48 -0.18
CA THR A 38 3.35 -13.08 1.21
C THR A 38 1.94 -12.48 1.38
N PHE A 39 1.42 -12.55 2.60
CA PHE A 39 0.20 -11.85 2.97
C PHE A 39 0.47 -10.37 3.15
N TYR A 40 1.51 -10.04 3.91
CA TYR A 40 1.94 -8.66 4.14
C TYR A 40 2.95 -8.19 3.09
N PRO A 41 2.93 -6.92 2.70
CA PRO A 41 3.94 -6.35 1.83
C PRO A 41 5.31 -6.37 2.54
N ILE A 42 6.36 -6.60 1.76
CA ILE A 42 7.75 -6.50 2.22
C ILE A 42 8.29 -5.19 1.64
N ALA A 43 8.54 -4.21 2.50
CA ALA A 43 9.10 -2.94 2.08
C ALA A 43 10.49 -3.15 1.43
N GLY A 44 10.65 -2.64 0.22
CA GLY A 44 11.89 -2.69 -0.53
C GLY A 44 12.62 -1.35 -0.58
N LEU A 45 11.87 -0.23 -0.58
CA LEU A 45 12.41 1.11 -0.52
C LEU A 45 11.34 2.05 0.05
N ILE A 46 11.76 3.07 0.79
CA ILE A 46 10.91 4.21 1.16
C ILE A 46 11.58 5.47 0.62
N GLN A 47 10.81 6.29 -0.07
CA GLN A 47 11.28 7.53 -0.65
C GLN A 47 10.69 8.72 0.11
N ILE A 48 11.54 9.71 0.39
CA ILE A 48 11.12 11.01 0.92
C ILE A 48 11.62 12.12 -0.01
N GLY A 49 10.72 13.00 -0.41
CA GLY A 49 11.04 14.25 -1.09
C GLY A 49 10.82 15.44 -0.15
N ASP A 50 11.87 16.21 0.12
CA ASP A 50 11.77 17.44 0.92
C ASP A 50 11.38 18.68 0.08
N GLY A 51 11.17 18.46 -1.22
CA GLY A 51 10.85 19.50 -2.21
C GLY A 51 12.05 20.04 -2.96
N GLU A 52 13.26 19.59 -2.64
CA GLU A 52 14.51 19.91 -3.33
C GLU A 52 15.33 18.65 -3.63
N ARG A 53 15.34 17.69 -2.71
CA ARG A 53 16.16 16.47 -2.74
C ARG A 53 15.28 15.24 -2.57
N ALA A 54 15.77 14.11 -3.09
CA ALA A 54 15.20 12.80 -2.87
C ALA A 54 16.06 12.00 -1.89
N PHE A 55 15.42 11.43 -0.87
CA PHE A 55 16.04 10.56 0.11
C PHE A 55 15.51 9.15 -0.09
N LEU A 56 16.42 8.21 -0.23
CA LEU A 56 16.12 6.81 -0.41
C LEU A 56 16.50 6.04 0.86
N ILE A 57 15.50 5.61 1.61
CA ILE A 57 15.67 4.88 2.85
C ILE A 57 15.63 3.38 2.50
N ASP A 58 16.69 2.65 2.86
CA ASP A 58 16.75 1.21 2.66
C ASP A 58 16.14 0.46 3.86
N PRO A 59 14.92 -0.10 3.75
CA PRO A 59 14.28 -0.74 4.88
C PRO A 59 15.01 -2.01 5.37
N LEU A 60 15.87 -2.59 4.54
CA LEU A 60 16.63 -3.79 4.90
C LEU A 60 17.80 -3.50 5.85
N GLU A 61 18.22 -2.23 5.95
CA GLU A 61 19.33 -1.76 6.78
C GLU A 61 18.85 -1.02 8.05
N ILE A 62 17.54 -0.72 8.16
CA ILE A 62 16.96 0.02 9.28
C ILE A 62 16.29 -0.96 10.25
N SER A 63 16.56 -0.81 11.53
CA SER A 63 15.94 -1.61 12.60
C SER A 63 15.15 -0.77 13.64
N ASP A 64 15.36 0.53 13.69
CA ASP A 64 14.61 1.45 14.55
C ASP A 64 13.78 2.44 13.71
N TRP A 65 12.49 2.20 13.65
CA TRP A 65 11.52 3.02 12.91
C TRP A 65 10.86 4.11 13.77
N THR A 66 11.19 4.20 15.05
CA THR A 66 10.60 5.18 15.98
C THR A 66 10.70 6.64 15.47
N PRO A 67 11.84 7.11 14.92
CA PRO A 67 11.92 8.47 14.38
C PRO A 67 11.02 8.71 13.17
N PHE A 68 10.88 7.68 12.31
CA PHE A 68 10.03 7.75 11.13
C PHE A 68 8.54 7.70 11.50
N SER A 69 8.16 6.86 12.47
CA SER A 69 6.81 6.85 13.07
C SER A 69 6.43 8.22 13.60
N ALA A 70 7.35 8.87 14.34
CA ALA A 70 7.13 10.21 14.85
C ALA A 70 6.97 11.28 13.76
N LEU A 71 7.60 11.11 12.58
CA LEU A 71 7.37 11.94 11.40
C LEU A 71 6.01 11.66 10.78
N LEU A 72 5.64 10.39 10.60
CA LEU A 72 4.34 10.02 10.03
C LEU A 72 3.18 10.59 10.83
N GLU A 73 3.27 10.57 12.15
CA GLU A 73 2.23 11.04 13.07
C GLU A 73 2.31 12.53 13.41
N ASP A 74 3.33 13.26 12.94
CA ASP A 74 3.50 14.69 13.27
C ASP A 74 2.40 15.54 12.61
N PRO A 75 1.49 16.15 13.39
CA PRO A 75 0.40 16.94 12.84
C PRO A 75 0.84 18.25 12.17
N ALA A 76 2.07 18.70 12.40
CA ALA A 76 2.62 19.90 11.80
C ALA A 76 3.14 19.67 10.37
N VAL A 77 3.38 18.42 9.98
CA VAL A 77 3.95 18.05 8.68
C VAL A 77 2.91 17.31 7.84
N VAL A 78 2.55 17.85 6.69
CA VAL A 78 1.66 17.15 5.74
C VAL A 78 2.44 16.06 5.03
N LYS A 79 1.94 14.81 5.09
CA LYS A 79 2.47 13.69 4.29
C LYS A 79 1.72 13.64 2.98
N VAL A 80 2.44 13.85 1.89
CA VAL A 80 1.91 13.89 0.53
C VAL A 80 2.18 12.55 -0.14
N LEU A 81 1.12 11.87 -0.55
CA LEU A 81 1.17 10.59 -1.27
C LEU A 81 0.29 10.65 -2.54
N HIS A 82 0.30 9.60 -3.33
CA HIS A 82 -0.57 9.42 -4.48
C HIS A 82 -1.23 8.05 -4.49
N ALA A 83 -2.57 7.99 -4.42
CA ALA A 83 -3.34 6.73 -4.39
C ALA A 83 -2.85 5.75 -3.30
N CYS A 84 -2.65 6.26 -2.11
CA CYS A 84 -1.79 5.77 -1.03
C CYS A 84 -2.21 4.44 -0.37
N GLY A 85 -3.27 3.75 -0.83
CA GLY A 85 -3.82 2.59 -0.13
C GLY A 85 -2.80 1.48 0.16
N GLU A 86 -1.92 1.15 -0.78
CA GLU A 86 -0.89 0.13 -0.60
C GLU A 86 0.27 0.63 0.29
N ASP A 87 0.62 1.92 0.18
CA ASP A 87 1.65 2.55 1.04
C ASP A 87 1.23 2.57 2.51
N LEU A 88 -0.05 2.86 2.79
CA LEU A 88 -0.59 2.81 4.14
C LEU A 88 -0.43 1.41 4.75
N GLU A 89 -0.61 0.35 3.94
CA GLU A 89 -0.41 -1.02 4.41
C GLU A 89 1.07 -1.33 4.68
N VAL A 90 1.97 -0.81 3.84
CA VAL A 90 3.43 -0.90 4.07
C VAL A 90 3.80 -0.23 5.38
N PHE A 91 3.35 1.01 5.61
CA PHE A 91 3.65 1.74 6.85
C PHE A 91 3.07 1.04 8.09
N GLN A 92 1.80 0.64 8.03
CA GLN A 92 1.16 -0.07 9.14
C GLN A 92 1.92 -1.35 9.52
N HIS A 93 2.38 -2.10 8.52
CA HIS A 93 3.11 -3.35 8.77
C HIS A 93 4.54 -3.11 9.26
N LEU A 94 5.24 -2.12 8.69
CA LEU A 94 6.64 -1.83 8.96
C LEU A 94 6.85 -1.08 10.28
N THR A 95 6.01 -0.08 10.55
CA THR A 95 6.21 0.87 11.65
C THR A 95 5.12 0.83 12.70
N GLY A 96 3.95 0.26 12.38
CA GLY A 96 2.75 0.34 13.22
C GLY A 96 2.05 1.70 13.20
N SER A 97 2.59 2.69 12.47
CA SER A 97 2.11 4.08 12.40
C SER A 97 1.61 4.43 11.01
N LEU A 98 0.69 5.39 10.92
CA LEU A 98 0.12 5.86 9.66
C LEU A 98 0.26 7.39 9.51
N PRO A 99 0.36 7.89 8.25
CA PRO A 99 0.58 9.30 8.01
C PRO A 99 -0.66 10.14 8.39
N THR A 100 -0.46 11.14 9.25
CA THR A 100 -1.47 12.14 9.58
C THR A 100 -0.83 13.49 9.91
N PRO A 101 -1.26 14.61 9.26
CA PRO A 101 -2.26 14.69 8.19
C PRO A 101 -1.77 14.08 6.86
N LEU A 102 -2.69 13.51 6.10
CA LEU A 102 -2.46 12.90 4.81
C LEU A 102 -3.06 13.76 3.69
N PHE A 103 -2.25 14.06 2.67
CA PHE A 103 -2.69 14.69 1.42
C PHE A 103 -2.51 13.70 0.27
N ASP A 104 -3.59 13.11 -0.21
CA ASP A 104 -3.56 12.24 -1.39
C ASP A 104 -3.78 13.07 -2.66
N THR A 105 -2.76 13.13 -3.53
CA THR A 105 -2.80 13.90 -4.78
C THR A 105 -3.81 13.34 -5.79
N GLN A 106 -4.20 12.06 -5.69
CA GLN A 106 -5.27 11.49 -6.50
C GLN A 106 -6.63 12.05 -6.10
N LEU A 107 -6.89 12.18 -4.79
CA LEU A 107 -8.11 12.84 -4.29
C LEU A 107 -8.10 14.33 -4.69
N ALA A 108 -6.96 15.02 -4.53
CA ALA A 108 -6.83 16.42 -4.91
C ALA A 108 -7.15 16.66 -6.39
N ALA A 109 -6.72 15.76 -7.28
CA ALA A 109 -7.06 15.80 -8.69
C ALA A 109 -8.59 15.72 -8.92
N GLY A 110 -9.28 14.90 -8.14
CA GLY A 110 -10.75 14.82 -8.15
C GLY A 110 -11.42 16.15 -7.72
N TYR A 111 -10.97 16.74 -6.63
CA TYR A 111 -11.49 18.03 -6.12
C TYR A 111 -11.26 19.21 -7.09
N LEU A 112 -10.24 19.12 -7.91
CA LEU A 112 -9.89 20.10 -8.94
C LEU A 112 -10.49 19.79 -10.32
N ASN A 113 -11.28 18.70 -10.45
CA ASN A 113 -11.86 18.21 -11.72
C ASN A 113 -10.82 17.90 -12.80
N LEU A 114 -9.61 17.55 -12.44
CA LEU A 114 -8.56 17.10 -13.37
C LEU A 114 -8.84 15.67 -13.86
N GLY A 115 -9.47 14.85 -13.00
CA GLY A 115 -9.90 13.49 -13.31
C GLY A 115 -10.18 12.69 -12.05
N PHE A 116 -11.04 11.66 -12.20
CA PHE A 116 -11.35 10.71 -11.11
C PHE A 116 -10.39 9.50 -11.19
N SER A 117 -9.86 9.06 -10.04
CA SER A 117 -8.92 7.94 -9.95
C SER A 117 -7.75 8.06 -10.97
N MET A 118 -7.22 9.25 -11.13
CA MET A 118 -6.15 9.51 -12.06
C MET A 118 -4.85 8.85 -11.59
N GLY A 119 -4.23 8.04 -12.42
CA GLY A 119 -2.92 7.45 -12.10
C GLY A 119 -1.80 8.48 -12.15
N TYR A 120 -0.73 8.22 -11.40
CA TYR A 120 0.36 9.16 -11.13
C TYR A 120 0.99 9.78 -12.38
N SER A 121 1.43 8.97 -13.35
CA SER A 121 2.03 9.49 -14.60
C SER A 121 1.10 10.45 -15.36
N ARG A 122 -0.21 10.16 -15.36
CA ARG A 122 -1.20 11.03 -16.01
C ARG A 122 -1.36 12.35 -15.24
N LEU A 123 -1.31 12.31 -13.91
CA LEU A 123 -1.38 13.49 -13.08
C LEU A 123 -0.14 14.38 -13.28
N VAL A 124 1.06 13.79 -13.25
CA VAL A 124 2.31 14.50 -13.51
C VAL A 124 2.31 15.13 -14.90
N MET A 125 1.86 14.41 -15.92
CA MET A 125 1.71 14.97 -17.27
C MET A 125 0.72 16.14 -17.30
N ALA A 126 -0.43 16.01 -16.65
CA ALA A 126 -1.49 17.03 -16.65
C ALA A 126 -1.07 18.31 -15.89
N VAL A 127 -0.29 18.17 -14.82
CA VAL A 127 0.05 19.26 -13.89
C VAL A 127 1.39 19.89 -14.24
N LEU A 128 2.38 19.08 -14.58
CA LEU A 128 3.78 19.53 -14.81
C LEU A 128 4.21 19.47 -16.28
N ASN A 129 3.40 18.85 -17.15
CA ASN A 129 3.74 18.58 -18.55
C ASN A 129 5.04 17.74 -18.70
N ILE A 130 5.23 16.78 -17.80
CA ILE A 130 6.36 15.84 -17.78
C ILE A 130 5.85 14.44 -18.10
N ASP A 131 6.49 13.76 -19.07
CA ASP A 131 6.22 12.37 -19.39
C ASP A 131 7.15 11.46 -18.58
N LEU A 132 6.57 10.68 -17.66
CA LEU A 132 7.33 9.76 -16.83
C LEU A 132 7.57 8.43 -17.55
N PRO A 133 8.81 7.90 -17.55
CA PRO A 133 9.10 6.59 -18.09
C PRO A 133 8.38 5.49 -17.29
N LYS A 134 7.85 4.47 -17.98
CA LYS A 134 7.05 3.39 -17.37
C LYS A 134 7.88 2.15 -16.95
N ASP A 135 9.19 2.21 -17.07
CA ASP A 135 10.02 1.00 -17.19
C ASP A 135 10.41 0.35 -15.85
N ALA A 136 10.18 0.97 -14.69
CA ALA A 136 10.65 0.45 -13.40
C ALA A 136 9.55 -0.08 -12.45
N THR A 137 8.27 0.08 -12.75
CA THR A 137 7.13 -0.23 -11.86
C THR A 137 6.99 -1.71 -11.44
N ARG A 138 7.63 -2.66 -12.15
CA ARG A 138 7.57 -4.10 -11.86
C ARG A 138 8.94 -4.69 -11.68
N SER A 139 9.78 -4.04 -10.88
CA SER A 139 11.14 -4.48 -10.57
C SER A 139 11.19 -5.30 -9.29
N ASP A 140 12.25 -6.08 -9.12
CA ASP A 140 12.56 -6.69 -7.81
C ASP A 140 13.16 -5.62 -6.89
N TRP A 141 12.35 -5.09 -5.97
CA TRP A 141 12.76 -4.06 -5.03
C TRP A 141 13.49 -4.58 -3.80
N LEU A 142 13.58 -5.91 -3.63
CA LEU A 142 14.38 -6.53 -2.58
C LEU A 142 15.81 -6.85 -3.02
N GLN A 143 16.07 -6.79 -4.33
CA GLN A 143 17.43 -6.95 -4.87
C GLN A 143 18.37 -5.87 -4.34
N ARG A 144 19.61 -6.25 -4.01
CA ARG A 144 20.69 -5.30 -3.69
C ARG A 144 21.96 -5.62 -4.46
N PRO A 145 22.69 -4.59 -4.96
CA PRO A 145 22.25 -3.19 -4.99
C PRO A 145 21.06 -2.97 -5.94
N LEU A 146 20.28 -1.91 -5.72
CA LEU A 146 19.30 -1.45 -6.70
C LEU A 146 20.02 -0.97 -7.96
N THR A 147 19.39 -1.15 -9.10
CA THR A 147 19.92 -0.66 -10.38
C THR A 147 19.81 0.88 -10.45
N ASP A 148 20.66 1.51 -11.26
CA ASP A 148 20.59 2.96 -11.47
C ASP A 148 19.22 3.42 -11.98
N LEU A 149 18.54 2.59 -12.78
CA LEU A 149 17.19 2.87 -13.28
C LEU A 149 16.18 2.90 -12.13
N GLN A 150 16.21 1.94 -11.20
CA GLN A 150 15.35 1.91 -10.01
C GLN A 150 15.60 3.13 -9.12
N VAL A 151 16.87 3.47 -8.89
CA VAL A 151 17.27 4.62 -8.08
C VAL A 151 16.75 5.93 -8.68
N GLN A 152 16.92 6.12 -10.00
CA GLN A 152 16.45 7.33 -10.68
C GLN A 152 14.91 7.40 -10.72
N TYR A 153 14.25 6.27 -10.95
CA TYR A 153 12.80 6.17 -10.92
C TYR A 153 12.24 6.58 -9.54
N ALA A 154 12.70 5.93 -8.48
CA ALA A 154 12.24 6.20 -7.12
C ALA A 154 12.51 7.64 -6.64
N ALA A 155 13.64 8.21 -7.03
CA ALA A 155 13.96 9.60 -6.73
C ALA A 155 13.06 10.58 -7.50
N ALA A 156 12.78 10.30 -8.78
CA ALA A 156 11.93 11.14 -9.61
C ALA A 156 10.49 11.18 -9.09
N ASP A 157 9.96 10.05 -8.59
CA ASP A 157 8.60 9.96 -8.08
C ASP A 157 8.38 10.98 -6.95
N VAL A 158 9.21 11.02 -5.93
CA VAL A 158 9.01 11.95 -4.80
C VAL A 158 9.36 13.40 -5.12
N ILE A 159 10.26 13.66 -6.07
CA ILE A 159 10.53 15.03 -6.52
C ILE A 159 9.32 15.58 -7.27
N HIS A 160 8.80 14.85 -8.24
CA HIS A 160 7.62 15.30 -8.98
C HIS A 160 6.35 15.30 -8.11
N LEU A 161 6.25 14.40 -7.12
CA LEU A 161 5.15 14.41 -6.17
C LEU A 161 5.13 15.69 -5.34
N ALA A 162 6.29 16.17 -4.89
CA ALA A 162 6.41 17.45 -4.18
C ALA A 162 6.04 18.65 -5.07
N GLU A 163 6.44 18.63 -6.35
CA GLU A 163 6.07 19.66 -7.32
C GLU A 163 4.56 19.65 -7.60
N VAL A 164 3.98 18.49 -7.85
CA VAL A 164 2.53 18.30 -8.04
C VAL A 164 1.75 18.83 -6.83
N TYR A 165 2.16 18.46 -5.61
CA TYR A 165 1.55 18.98 -4.38
C TYR A 165 1.49 20.50 -4.35
N ARG A 166 2.62 21.17 -4.61
CA ARG A 166 2.69 22.65 -4.62
C ARG A 166 1.70 23.27 -5.60
N VAL A 167 1.58 22.69 -6.79
CA VAL A 167 0.64 23.17 -7.81
C VAL A 167 -0.81 22.92 -7.40
N LEU A 168 -1.13 21.73 -6.89
CA LEU A 168 -2.50 21.37 -6.52
C LEU A 168 -2.97 22.16 -5.29
N VAL A 169 -2.14 22.29 -4.25
CA VAL A 169 -2.52 23.02 -3.03
C VAL A 169 -2.76 24.50 -3.31
N ALA A 170 -2.02 25.12 -4.24
CA ALA A 170 -2.21 26.51 -4.66
C ALA A 170 -3.55 26.73 -5.41
N GLN A 171 -4.16 25.69 -5.98
CA GLN A 171 -5.43 25.76 -6.68
C GLN A 171 -6.64 25.40 -5.80
N LEU A 172 -6.40 24.81 -4.64
CA LEU A 172 -7.46 24.47 -3.69
C LEU A 172 -7.79 25.69 -2.83
N ASP A 173 -9.09 26.00 -2.73
CA ASP A 173 -9.55 26.92 -1.70
C ASP A 173 -9.50 26.25 -0.31
N ALA A 174 -9.58 27.05 0.76
CA ALA A 174 -9.48 26.56 2.13
C ALA A 174 -10.53 25.49 2.48
N ARG A 175 -11.72 25.57 1.90
CA ARG A 175 -12.81 24.62 2.13
C ARG A 175 -12.53 23.28 1.48
N LYS A 176 -12.09 23.27 0.21
CA LYS A 176 -11.71 22.04 -0.49
C LYS A 176 -10.51 21.38 0.15
N LEU A 177 -9.53 22.17 0.60
CA LEU A 177 -8.36 21.66 1.31
C LEU A 177 -8.78 20.99 2.63
N SER A 178 -9.69 21.59 3.41
CA SER A 178 -10.21 20.96 4.64
C SER A 178 -10.86 19.61 4.34
N TRP A 179 -11.75 19.55 3.37
CA TRP A 179 -12.41 18.31 2.98
C TRP A 179 -11.45 17.25 2.49
N LEU A 180 -10.45 17.63 1.70
CA LEU A 180 -9.44 16.69 1.21
C LEU A 180 -8.61 16.09 2.35
N LEU A 181 -8.26 16.88 3.37
CA LEU A 181 -7.55 16.39 4.56
C LEU A 181 -8.46 15.52 5.45
N GLU A 182 -9.77 15.81 5.50
CA GLU A 182 -10.76 14.96 6.16
C GLU A 182 -10.88 13.61 5.46
N ASP A 183 -10.99 13.61 4.12
CA ASP A 183 -11.00 12.37 3.31
C ASP A 183 -9.69 11.57 3.47
N GLY A 184 -8.55 12.26 3.52
CA GLY A 184 -7.26 11.62 3.82
C GLY A 184 -7.23 10.96 5.20
N ALA A 185 -7.77 11.64 6.21
CA ALA A 185 -7.92 11.07 7.54
C ALA A 185 -8.86 9.86 7.54
N GLU A 186 -9.94 9.90 6.74
CA GLU A 186 -10.84 8.75 6.58
C GLU A 186 -10.14 7.56 5.90
N GLN A 187 -9.29 7.79 4.89
CA GLN A 187 -8.46 6.73 4.29
C GLN A 187 -7.59 6.06 5.35
N VAL A 188 -6.91 6.85 6.22
CA VAL A 188 -6.11 6.33 7.32
C VAL A 188 -6.94 5.50 8.30
N VAL A 189 -8.11 5.99 8.72
CA VAL A 189 -9.03 5.27 9.62
C VAL A 189 -9.51 3.96 8.98
N ASN A 190 -9.84 3.98 7.69
CA ASN A 190 -10.30 2.80 6.97
C ASN A 190 -9.17 1.76 6.83
N GLN A 191 -7.92 2.19 6.68
CA GLN A 191 -6.77 1.28 6.68
C GLN A 191 -6.57 0.58 8.04
N CYS A 192 -6.78 1.30 9.14
CA CYS A 192 -6.73 0.72 10.49
C CYS A 192 -7.91 -0.22 10.79
N ARG A 193 -8.97 -0.16 9.98
CA ARG A 193 -10.18 -0.94 10.25
C ARG A 193 -9.94 -2.42 9.93
N GLU A 194 -9.77 -3.20 10.98
CA GLU A 194 -9.75 -4.65 10.82
C GLU A 194 -11.10 -5.16 10.31
N VAL A 195 -11.11 -5.63 9.08
CA VAL A 195 -12.26 -6.40 8.59
C VAL A 195 -12.25 -7.75 9.31
N SER A 196 -13.33 -8.05 10.05
CA SER A 196 -13.47 -9.36 10.68
C SER A 196 -13.35 -10.45 9.62
N PRO A 197 -12.52 -11.48 9.82
CA PRO A 197 -12.42 -12.60 8.88
C PRO A 197 -13.77 -13.21 8.53
N GLN A 198 -14.73 -13.20 9.48
CA GLN A 198 -16.10 -13.70 9.29
C GLN A 198 -16.95 -12.82 8.36
N GLU A 199 -16.53 -11.60 8.03
CA GLU A 199 -17.26 -10.73 7.10
C GLU A 199 -16.78 -10.87 5.64
N LEU A 200 -15.60 -11.47 5.41
CA LEU A 200 -14.96 -11.57 4.09
C LEU A 200 -15.80 -12.37 3.06
N TYR A 201 -16.63 -13.28 3.51
CA TYR A 201 -17.52 -14.03 2.62
C TYR A 201 -18.49 -13.14 1.83
N ARG A 202 -18.77 -11.93 2.31
CA ARG A 202 -19.65 -10.95 1.66
C ARG A 202 -19.05 -10.41 0.35
N GLU A 203 -17.74 -10.49 0.18
CA GLU A 203 -17.03 -10.10 -1.04
C GLU A 203 -17.18 -11.16 -2.15
N SER A 204 -17.65 -12.35 -1.82
CA SER A 204 -17.83 -13.44 -2.79
C SER A 204 -18.89 -13.09 -3.84
N LYS A 205 -18.45 -12.99 -5.09
CA LYS A 205 -19.33 -12.68 -6.25
C LYS A 205 -20.44 -13.70 -6.47
N LEU A 206 -20.29 -14.93 -5.99
CA LEU A 206 -21.24 -16.03 -6.17
C LEU A 206 -21.99 -16.39 -4.89
N GLY A 207 -21.78 -15.69 -3.78
CA GLY A 207 -22.42 -15.96 -2.50
C GLY A 207 -23.95 -15.98 -2.58
N TRP A 208 -24.55 -15.14 -3.40
CA TRP A 208 -26.00 -15.08 -3.59
C TRP A 208 -26.64 -16.33 -4.20
N LYS A 209 -25.83 -17.25 -4.78
CA LYS A 209 -26.29 -18.55 -5.34
C LYS A 209 -26.31 -19.67 -4.30
N LEU A 210 -25.84 -19.42 -3.10
CA LEU A 210 -25.75 -20.40 -2.02
C LEU A 210 -26.99 -20.37 -1.12
N SER A 211 -27.39 -21.52 -0.58
CA SER A 211 -28.36 -21.58 0.51
C SER A 211 -27.76 -20.98 1.79
N CYS A 212 -28.61 -20.66 2.78
CA CYS A 212 -28.15 -20.11 4.07
C CYS A 212 -27.12 -21.01 4.76
N GLN A 213 -27.29 -22.34 4.70
CA GLN A 213 -26.33 -23.30 5.25
C GLN A 213 -25.01 -23.27 4.49
N GLN A 214 -25.05 -23.29 3.16
CA GLN A 214 -23.84 -23.19 2.32
C GLN A 214 -23.12 -21.85 2.49
N LEU A 215 -23.87 -20.77 2.67
CA LEU A 215 -23.30 -19.45 2.94
C LEU A 215 -22.60 -19.39 4.30
N ALA A 216 -23.13 -20.08 5.31
CA ALA A 216 -22.46 -20.24 6.61
C ALA A 216 -21.14 -21.01 6.46
N VAL A 217 -21.10 -22.05 5.64
CA VAL A 217 -19.85 -22.77 5.34
C VAL A 217 -18.86 -21.87 4.60
N LEU A 218 -19.32 -21.09 3.60
CA LEU A 218 -18.46 -20.15 2.91
C LEU A 218 -17.83 -19.11 3.87
N ARG A 219 -18.62 -18.62 4.84
CA ARG A 219 -18.14 -17.70 5.88
C ARG A 219 -16.98 -18.31 6.67
N GLU A 220 -17.13 -19.54 7.14
CA GLU A 220 -16.07 -20.22 7.91
C GLU A 220 -14.83 -20.50 7.05
N LEU A 221 -15.01 -20.92 5.78
CA LEU A 221 -13.89 -21.13 4.85
C LEU A 221 -13.12 -19.85 4.56
N CYS A 222 -13.82 -18.72 4.34
CA CYS A 222 -13.16 -17.42 4.14
C CYS A 222 -12.40 -16.97 5.39
N ALA A 223 -13.02 -17.12 6.57
CA ALA A 223 -12.39 -16.78 7.84
C ALA A 223 -11.14 -17.63 8.11
N TRP A 224 -11.26 -18.95 7.93
CA TRP A 224 -10.14 -19.88 8.07
C TRP A 224 -8.99 -19.52 7.12
N ARG A 225 -9.28 -19.31 5.82
CA ARG A 225 -8.27 -18.94 4.83
C ARG A 225 -7.53 -17.67 5.23
N GLU A 226 -8.27 -16.66 5.68
CA GLU A 226 -7.70 -15.40 6.13
C GLU A 226 -6.77 -15.59 7.33
N CYS A 227 -7.22 -16.30 8.35
CA CYS A 227 -6.42 -16.59 9.53
C CYS A 227 -5.13 -17.37 9.17
N GLN A 228 -5.24 -18.39 8.30
CA GLN A 228 -4.07 -19.15 7.85
C GLN A 228 -3.11 -18.31 7.01
N ALA A 229 -3.63 -17.45 6.12
CA ALA A 229 -2.83 -16.56 5.31
C ALA A 229 -2.02 -15.57 6.18
N ARG A 230 -2.66 -14.95 7.17
CA ARG A 230 -2.02 -14.04 8.14
C ARG A 230 -1.00 -14.77 8.99
N GLN A 231 -1.37 -15.90 9.58
CA GLN A 231 -0.49 -16.67 10.48
C GLN A 231 0.77 -17.18 9.79
N ARG A 232 0.64 -17.63 8.53
CA ARG A 232 1.75 -18.17 7.74
C ARG A 232 2.47 -17.09 6.94
N ASN A 233 2.01 -15.85 6.98
CA ASN A 233 2.44 -14.77 6.08
C ASN A 233 2.49 -15.24 4.61
N GLN A 234 1.40 -15.83 4.13
CA GLN A 234 1.27 -16.33 2.76
C GLN A 234 0.08 -15.72 2.05
N ALA A 235 0.20 -15.45 0.77
CA ALA A 235 -0.91 -14.98 -0.04
C ALA A 235 -2.12 -15.92 0.09
N ARG A 236 -3.33 -15.37 0.20
CA ARG A 236 -4.59 -16.14 0.36
C ARG A 236 -4.72 -17.29 -0.63
N ASN A 237 -4.32 -17.06 -1.89
CA ASN A 237 -4.35 -18.06 -2.95
C ASN A 237 -3.31 -19.18 -2.81
N ARG A 238 -2.30 -19.01 -1.92
CA ARG A 238 -1.36 -20.08 -1.55
C ARG A 238 -1.91 -21.00 -0.45
N VAL A 239 -2.83 -20.50 0.36
CA VAL A 239 -3.59 -21.32 1.32
C VAL A 239 -4.64 -22.13 0.57
N ILE A 240 -5.59 -21.46 -0.06
CA ILE A 240 -6.59 -22.04 -0.96
C ILE A 240 -7.01 -20.99 -1.99
N ARG A 241 -7.19 -21.43 -3.23
CA ARG A 241 -7.59 -20.54 -4.33
C ARG A 241 -9.01 -20.00 -4.15
N GLU A 242 -9.23 -18.75 -4.51
CA GLU A 242 -10.53 -18.07 -4.38
C GLU A 242 -11.67 -18.86 -5.02
N HIS A 243 -11.47 -19.36 -6.23
CA HIS A 243 -12.51 -20.08 -6.97
C HIS A 243 -12.81 -21.50 -6.43
N SER A 244 -11.96 -22.06 -5.57
CA SER A 244 -12.24 -23.33 -4.88
C SER A 244 -13.18 -23.17 -3.68
N LEU A 245 -13.32 -21.96 -3.11
CA LEU A 245 -14.14 -21.72 -1.92
C LEU A 245 -15.63 -21.95 -2.19
N TRP A 246 -16.12 -21.47 -3.31
CA TRP A 246 -17.54 -21.61 -3.67
C TRP A 246 -17.97 -23.07 -3.91
N PRO A 247 -17.23 -23.89 -4.71
CA PRO A 247 -17.53 -25.31 -4.83
C PRO A 247 -17.48 -26.06 -3.49
N LEU A 248 -16.49 -25.75 -2.64
CA LEU A 248 -16.40 -26.33 -1.29
C LEU A 248 -17.63 -26.03 -0.45
N ALA A 249 -18.04 -24.78 -0.40
CA ALA A 249 -19.23 -24.38 0.35
C ALA A 249 -20.51 -25.02 -0.19
N ARG A 250 -20.58 -25.22 -1.50
CA ARG A 250 -21.73 -25.82 -2.18
C ARG A 250 -21.83 -27.32 -1.95
N THR A 251 -20.73 -28.06 -2.09
CA THR A 251 -20.71 -29.52 -2.09
C THR A 251 -20.47 -30.11 -0.71
N GLN A 252 -19.79 -29.37 0.18
CA GLN A 252 -19.52 -29.78 1.56
C GLN A 252 -18.94 -31.21 1.64
N PRO A 253 -17.78 -31.48 0.99
CA PRO A 253 -17.20 -32.82 0.99
C PRO A 253 -16.89 -33.27 2.42
N ASP A 254 -17.26 -34.51 2.77
CA ASP A 254 -17.09 -35.11 4.09
C ASP A 254 -15.87 -36.05 4.17
N ASN A 255 -15.19 -36.26 3.04
CA ASN A 255 -14.02 -37.13 2.96
C ASN A 255 -12.96 -36.56 1.99
N LEU A 256 -11.71 -37.02 2.15
CA LEU A 256 -10.57 -36.57 1.36
C LEU A 256 -10.70 -36.88 -0.15
N ALA A 257 -11.40 -37.95 -0.51
CA ALA A 257 -11.56 -38.34 -1.91
C ALA A 257 -12.50 -37.37 -2.64
N ASP A 258 -13.55 -36.91 -1.99
CA ASP A 258 -14.44 -35.87 -2.55
C ASP A 258 -13.85 -34.47 -2.48
N LEU A 259 -13.12 -34.19 -1.42
CA LEU A 259 -12.35 -32.95 -1.33
C LEU A 259 -11.35 -32.80 -2.51
N ALA A 260 -10.65 -33.89 -2.85
CA ALA A 260 -9.68 -33.89 -3.95
C ALA A 260 -10.32 -33.71 -5.35
N LYS A 261 -11.65 -33.87 -5.48
CA LYS A 261 -12.39 -33.66 -6.74
C LYS A 261 -12.76 -32.16 -6.97
N ILE A 262 -12.61 -31.34 -5.95
CA ILE A 262 -12.89 -29.90 -6.08
C ILE A 262 -11.89 -29.28 -7.07
N GLU A 263 -12.41 -28.51 -7.99
CA GLU A 263 -11.61 -27.82 -9.02
C GLU A 263 -10.51 -26.97 -8.38
N ASP A 264 -9.30 -27.09 -8.92
CA ASP A 264 -8.09 -26.38 -8.44
C ASP A 264 -7.70 -26.62 -6.96
N MET A 265 -8.21 -27.69 -6.35
CA MET A 265 -7.74 -28.11 -5.03
C MET A 265 -6.32 -28.68 -5.13
N HIS A 266 -5.37 -27.97 -4.55
CA HIS A 266 -3.99 -28.43 -4.59
C HIS A 266 -3.77 -29.64 -3.66
N PRO A 267 -3.07 -30.71 -4.11
CA PRO A 267 -2.86 -31.92 -3.28
C PRO A 267 -2.21 -31.65 -1.92
N ARG A 268 -1.41 -30.58 -1.81
CA ARG A 268 -0.80 -30.15 -0.53
C ARG A 268 -1.87 -29.66 0.45
N THR A 269 -2.82 -28.83 -0.01
CA THR A 269 -3.91 -28.33 0.82
C THR A 269 -4.76 -29.49 1.35
N VAL A 270 -5.08 -30.47 0.49
CA VAL A 270 -5.85 -31.67 0.90
C VAL A 270 -5.15 -32.50 1.98
N ARG A 271 -3.80 -32.47 2.07
CA ARG A 271 -3.02 -33.30 3.00
C ARG A 271 -2.62 -32.61 4.28
N GLN A 272 -2.54 -31.29 4.28
CA GLN A 272 -1.95 -30.51 5.37
C GLN A 272 -2.97 -29.63 6.12
N ASP A 273 -4.05 -29.29 5.47
CA ASP A 273 -5.11 -28.42 5.97
C ASP A 273 -6.47 -29.10 5.96
#